data_f9cd1456b407ddb2ec185bb0c7738e1b
#
_entry.id   f9cd1456b407ddb2ec185bb0c7738e1b
#
_cell.length_a   1.000
_cell.length_b   1.000
_cell.length_c   1.000
_cell.angle_alpha   90.00
_cell.angle_beta   90.00
_cell.angle_gamma   90.00
#
_symmetry.space_group_name_H-M   'P 1'
#
loop_
_entity.id
_entity.type
_entity.pdbx_description
1 polymer ?
#
loop_
_entity_poly.entity_id
_entity_poly.type
_entity_poly.pdbx_seq_one_letter_code
_entity_poly.pdbx_strand_id
1 'polypeptide(L)'
;MAKSSGLNTRRTLARVSAAALTAALVATGSNAVAADTPAPSLASADVPAKASGTSKFAATAEAAYAPINALYAVDKNGEVWAYPPNGEGGLDTRSWAGSDWQDVRQATQADHDSDGLADGAWAAVGNQLHYLPFDSDSILVGNGWNIYNRVTSAGNLGGAGADDLLARDGSGVLWLYLGYGNGKLTQRYKVGSGWNTYTHITGKGDLTGDGKDDIVAKDGSGVLWLYKGTGNYKAPFQSRTRVGGGWNTYNNVVSVGDIDIDGVTDLVARDKNGALYLYKGTGSASTPFKSRVKIGSGGWNTYRLMF
;
A
#
# COMPACT_ATOMS: atom_id res chain seq x y z
N MET A 1 47.41 -24.49 28.28
CA MET A 1 46.85 -24.26 26.92
C MET A 1 45.54 -25.00 26.84
N ALA A 2 44.41 -24.33 27.04
CA ALA A 2 43.10 -24.92 26.98
C ALA A 2 42.26 -24.15 25.94
N LYS A 3 41.76 -24.88 24.92
CA LYS A 3 40.84 -24.35 23.92
C LYS A 3 39.41 -24.40 24.48
N SER A 4 38.79 -23.24 24.53
CA SER A 4 37.35 -23.11 24.82
C SER A 4 36.56 -23.12 23.52
N SER A 5 35.69 -24.13 23.36
CA SER A 5 34.71 -24.23 22.29
C SER A 5 33.41 -23.60 22.77
N GLY A 6 32.96 -22.51 22.14
CA GLY A 6 31.68 -21.89 22.41
C GLY A 6 30.55 -22.62 21.68
N LEU A 7 29.60 -23.12 22.45
CA LEU A 7 28.31 -23.65 21.94
C LEU A 7 27.31 -22.50 21.75
N ASN A 8 26.88 -22.31 20.53
CA ASN A 8 25.72 -21.48 20.21
C ASN A 8 24.41 -22.24 20.54
N THR A 9 23.74 -21.84 21.60
CA THR A 9 22.41 -22.39 21.96
C THR A 9 21.33 -21.49 21.39
N ARG A 10 20.65 -21.92 20.35
CA ARG A 10 19.40 -21.33 19.90
C ARG A 10 18.32 -21.60 20.93
N ARG A 11 17.76 -20.56 21.55
CA ARG A 11 16.61 -20.67 22.44
C ARG A 11 15.33 -20.65 21.63
N THR A 12 14.69 -21.80 21.54
CA THR A 12 13.29 -21.94 21.12
C THR A 12 12.39 -21.55 22.29
N LEU A 13 11.63 -20.47 22.19
CA LEU A 13 10.63 -20.10 23.19
C LEU A 13 9.33 -20.84 22.87
N ALA A 14 9.01 -21.83 23.70
CA ALA A 14 7.70 -22.50 23.73
C ALA A 14 6.67 -21.57 24.40
N ARG A 15 5.58 -21.28 23.73
CA ARG A 15 4.44 -20.57 24.32
C ARG A 15 3.66 -21.55 25.23
N VAL A 16 3.58 -21.20 26.50
CA VAL A 16 2.74 -21.87 27.49
C VAL A 16 1.41 -21.13 27.55
N SER A 17 0.32 -21.80 27.17
CA SER A 17 -1.04 -21.29 27.32
C SER A 17 -1.46 -21.46 28.78
N ALA A 18 -1.75 -20.38 29.50
CA ALA A 18 -2.37 -20.41 30.81
C ALA A 18 -3.89 -20.31 30.67
N ALA A 19 -4.59 -21.42 30.93
CA ALA A 19 -6.04 -21.43 31.08
C ALA A 19 -6.39 -20.95 32.50
N ALA A 20 -7.07 -19.83 32.64
CA ALA A 20 -7.68 -19.39 33.89
C ALA A 20 -9.17 -19.72 33.87
N LEU A 21 -9.59 -20.67 34.72
CA LEU A 21 -10.99 -20.88 35.06
C LEU A 21 -11.47 -19.75 35.98
N THR A 22 -12.53 -19.04 35.64
CA THR A 22 -13.33 -18.28 36.59
C THR A 22 -14.81 -18.64 36.45
N ALA A 23 -15.41 -18.85 37.60
CA ALA A 23 -16.73 -19.40 37.80
C ALA A 23 -17.86 -18.42 37.44
N ALA A 24 -18.98 -19.00 37.05
CA ALA A 24 -20.21 -18.38 36.59
C ALA A 24 -20.90 -17.48 37.63
N LEU A 25 -21.41 -16.35 37.14
CA LEU A 25 -22.60 -15.71 37.73
C LEU A 25 -23.67 -15.62 36.64
N VAL A 26 -24.80 -16.25 36.87
CA VAL A 26 -25.95 -16.26 35.98
C VAL A 26 -26.64 -14.90 36.06
N ALA A 27 -26.64 -14.14 34.97
CA ALA A 27 -27.58 -13.06 34.75
C ALA A 27 -28.24 -13.33 33.39
N THR A 28 -29.54 -13.66 33.40
CA THR A 28 -30.37 -13.86 32.23
C THR A 28 -30.62 -12.49 31.54
N GLY A 29 -29.83 -12.21 30.56
CA GLY A 29 -30.08 -11.14 29.60
C GLY A 29 -29.60 -11.64 28.24
N SER A 30 -30.53 -11.92 27.33
CA SER A 30 -30.22 -12.36 25.96
C SER A 30 -29.63 -11.21 25.15
N ASN A 31 -28.35 -10.94 25.33
CA ASN A 31 -27.56 -10.21 24.35
C ASN A 31 -26.98 -11.26 23.40
N ALA A 32 -27.43 -11.23 22.15
CA ALA A 32 -26.75 -11.95 21.08
C ALA A 32 -25.30 -11.43 21.07
N VAL A 33 -24.37 -12.28 21.50
CA VAL A 33 -22.94 -12.07 21.29
C VAL A 33 -22.76 -12.13 19.79
N ALA A 34 -22.51 -10.99 19.15
CA ALA A 34 -22.01 -10.98 17.79
C ALA A 34 -20.75 -11.86 17.81
N ALA A 35 -20.72 -12.90 16.98
CA ALA A 35 -19.52 -13.70 16.82
C ALA A 35 -18.41 -12.71 16.45
N ASP A 36 -17.34 -12.68 17.26
CA ASP A 36 -16.15 -11.90 16.93
C ASP A 36 -15.63 -12.41 15.59
N THR A 37 -15.87 -11.62 14.54
CA THR A 37 -15.25 -11.88 13.25
C THR A 37 -13.75 -11.68 13.47
N PRO A 38 -12.90 -12.68 13.17
CA PRO A 38 -11.46 -12.50 13.32
C PRO A 38 -11.01 -11.24 12.62
N ALA A 39 -10.17 -10.44 13.28
CA ALA A 39 -9.60 -9.26 12.64
C ALA A 39 -8.63 -9.72 11.54
N PRO A 40 -8.62 -9.04 10.37
CA PRO A 40 -7.70 -9.38 9.31
C PRO A 40 -6.25 -9.26 9.80
N SER A 41 -5.39 -10.20 9.38
CA SER A 41 -3.95 -10.22 9.67
C SER A 41 -3.15 -9.98 8.41
N LEU A 42 -1.94 -9.43 8.57
CA LEU A 42 -1.02 -9.17 7.46
C LEU A 42 0.42 -9.41 7.95
N ALA A 43 1.15 -10.26 7.24
CA ALA A 43 2.57 -10.50 7.46
C ALA A 43 3.42 -9.72 6.47
N SER A 44 4.64 -9.37 6.90
CA SER A 44 5.67 -8.80 6.03
C SER A 44 6.08 -9.80 4.94
N ALA A 45 6.60 -9.27 3.84
CA ALA A 45 7.23 -10.06 2.79
C ALA A 45 8.71 -9.70 2.72
N ASP A 46 9.56 -10.70 2.48
CA ASP A 46 10.97 -10.43 2.18
C ASP A 46 11.06 -9.67 0.86
N VAL A 47 11.42 -8.40 0.92
CA VAL A 47 11.73 -7.59 -0.26
C VAL A 47 13.24 -7.45 -0.41
N PRO A 48 13.78 -7.35 -1.64
CA PRO A 48 15.20 -7.16 -1.85
C PRO A 48 15.69 -5.89 -1.12
N ALA A 49 16.87 -5.99 -0.50
CA ALA A 49 17.49 -4.81 0.08
C ALA A 49 17.74 -3.75 -1.00
N LYS A 50 17.61 -2.48 -0.62
CA LYS A 50 17.90 -1.34 -1.50
C LYS A 50 19.24 -1.58 -2.19
N ALA A 51 19.27 -1.47 -3.53
CA ALA A 51 20.55 -1.48 -4.23
C ALA A 51 21.38 -0.32 -3.70
N SER A 52 22.59 -0.59 -3.22
CA SER A 52 23.57 0.42 -2.80
C SER A 52 24.18 1.13 -4.02
N GLY A 53 23.34 1.49 -4.98
CA GLY A 53 23.70 2.22 -6.17
C GLY A 53 23.39 3.71 -5.97
N THR A 54 24.39 4.53 -6.20
CA THR A 54 24.18 5.97 -6.34
C THR A 54 23.07 6.22 -7.34
N SER A 55 21.97 6.84 -6.88
CA SER A 55 20.94 7.36 -7.75
C SER A 55 21.59 8.04 -8.95
N LYS A 56 21.17 7.72 -10.17
CA LYS A 56 21.64 8.39 -11.40
C LYS A 56 21.29 9.86 -11.45
N PHE A 57 20.51 10.33 -10.49
CA PHE A 57 20.14 11.73 -10.32
C PHE A 57 21.01 12.34 -9.23
N ALA A 58 22.12 12.96 -9.66
CA ALA A 58 23.08 13.61 -8.77
C ALA A 58 22.43 14.73 -7.96
N ALA A 59 22.50 14.54 -6.66
CA ALA A 59 22.90 15.47 -5.60
C ALA A 59 22.44 16.94 -5.67
N THR A 60 21.42 17.27 -4.84
CA THR A 60 21.46 18.43 -3.92
C THR A 60 20.41 18.32 -2.80
N ALA A 61 19.84 17.17 -2.54
CA ALA A 61 19.16 16.78 -1.31
C ALA A 61 19.42 15.29 -1.16
N GLU A 62 19.36 14.72 0.04
CA GLU A 62 19.31 13.27 0.21
C GLU A 62 18.22 12.76 -0.74
N ALA A 63 18.64 12.09 -1.82
CA ALA A 63 17.70 11.56 -2.79
C ALA A 63 16.82 10.57 -2.03
N ALA A 64 15.55 10.92 -1.85
CA ALA A 64 14.59 10.01 -1.28
C ALA A 64 14.56 8.78 -2.19
N TYR A 65 14.98 7.64 -1.66
CA TYR A 65 14.92 6.38 -2.41
C TYR A 65 13.47 6.06 -2.69
N ALA A 66 13.16 5.61 -3.91
CA ALA A 66 11.83 5.10 -4.21
C ALA A 66 11.49 3.94 -3.27
N PRO A 67 10.28 3.88 -2.70
CA PRO A 67 9.88 2.79 -1.82
C PRO A 67 9.94 1.44 -2.55
N ILE A 68 10.38 0.39 -1.86
CA ILE A 68 10.40 -0.98 -2.40
C ILE A 68 9.47 -1.84 -1.57
N ASN A 69 8.31 -2.20 -2.11
CA ASN A 69 7.32 -2.98 -1.40
C ASN A 69 6.85 -4.18 -2.22
N ALA A 70 6.41 -5.24 -1.54
CA ALA A 70 5.75 -6.35 -2.20
C ALA A 70 4.39 -5.92 -2.76
N LEU A 71 3.98 -6.50 -3.88
CA LEU A 71 2.60 -6.41 -4.35
C LEU A 71 1.76 -7.42 -3.58
N TYR A 72 0.87 -6.95 -2.71
CA TYR A 72 -0.10 -7.81 -2.03
C TYR A 72 -1.35 -8.02 -2.89
N ALA A 73 -1.87 -9.23 -2.86
CA ALA A 73 -3.04 -9.63 -3.62
C ALA A 73 -3.97 -10.51 -2.77
N VAL A 74 -5.23 -10.11 -2.67
CA VAL A 74 -6.27 -10.83 -1.90
C VAL A 74 -7.15 -11.61 -2.84
N ASP A 75 -7.26 -12.91 -2.61
CA ASP A 75 -8.14 -13.78 -3.39
C ASP A 75 -9.61 -13.71 -2.91
N LYS A 76 -10.49 -14.45 -3.58
CA LYS A 76 -11.92 -14.50 -3.27
C LYS A 76 -12.24 -15.14 -1.91
N ASN A 77 -11.31 -15.94 -1.35
CA ASN A 77 -11.48 -16.59 -0.07
C ASN A 77 -11.00 -15.71 1.09
N GLY A 78 -10.40 -14.55 0.79
CA GLY A 78 -9.82 -13.66 1.79
C GLY A 78 -8.38 -14.01 2.18
N GLU A 79 -7.74 -14.92 1.42
CA GLU A 79 -6.32 -15.21 1.59
C GLU A 79 -5.47 -14.11 0.93
N VAL A 80 -4.44 -13.67 1.64
CA VAL A 80 -3.50 -12.65 1.18
C VAL A 80 -2.21 -13.30 0.73
N TRP A 81 -1.78 -12.91 -0.45
CA TRP A 81 -0.54 -13.35 -1.08
C TRP A 81 0.36 -12.16 -1.33
N ALA A 82 1.62 -12.26 -0.92
CA ALA A 82 2.64 -11.26 -1.17
C ALA A 82 3.54 -11.71 -2.32
N TYR A 83 3.82 -10.78 -3.22
CA TYR A 83 4.71 -10.93 -4.38
C TYR A 83 5.83 -9.91 -4.29
N PRO A 84 7.00 -10.26 -3.74
CA PRO A 84 8.14 -9.36 -3.67
C PRO A 84 8.66 -8.99 -5.06
N PRO A 85 9.20 -7.80 -5.26
CA PRO A 85 10.01 -7.46 -6.43
C PRO A 85 11.23 -8.39 -6.52
N ASN A 86 11.57 -8.83 -7.74
CA ASN A 86 12.75 -9.69 -7.96
C ASN A 86 14.03 -8.90 -8.34
N GLY A 87 13.94 -7.57 -8.39
CA GLY A 87 15.05 -6.69 -8.78
C GLY A 87 15.38 -6.69 -10.29
N GLU A 88 14.69 -7.47 -11.09
CA GLU A 88 14.91 -7.58 -12.53
C GLU A 88 13.73 -7.01 -13.35
N GLY A 89 12.80 -6.35 -12.66
CA GLY A 89 11.59 -5.80 -13.27
C GLY A 89 10.46 -6.80 -13.38
N GLY A 90 10.41 -7.76 -12.46
CA GLY A 90 9.35 -8.73 -12.28
C GLY A 90 9.01 -8.92 -10.81
N LEU A 91 8.24 -9.94 -10.53
CA LEU A 91 7.84 -10.34 -9.18
C LEU A 91 8.32 -11.76 -8.91
N ASP A 92 8.77 -12.02 -7.69
CA ASP A 92 9.13 -13.35 -7.23
C ASP A 92 7.90 -14.24 -6.98
N THR A 93 8.16 -15.50 -6.68
CA THR A 93 7.13 -16.46 -6.28
C THR A 93 6.41 -15.96 -5.04
N ARG A 94 5.08 -15.98 -5.08
CA ARG A 94 4.26 -15.54 -3.97
C ARG A 94 4.49 -16.35 -2.71
N SER A 95 4.40 -15.66 -1.57
CA SER A 95 4.28 -16.24 -0.24
C SER A 95 2.90 -15.94 0.34
N TRP A 96 2.43 -16.79 1.27
CA TRP A 96 1.23 -16.50 2.02
C TRP A 96 1.52 -15.40 3.05
N ALA A 97 0.62 -14.41 3.14
CA ALA A 97 0.82 -13.22 3.96
C ALA A 97 -0.35 -12.91 4.90
N GLY A 98 -1.42 -13.69 4.91
CA GLY A 98 -2.52 -13.48 5.84
C GLY A 98 -3.84 -14.05 5.38
N SER A 99 -4.84 -14.01 6.27
CA SER A 99 -6.19 -14.49 6.05
C SER A 99 -7.23 -13.53 6.63
N ASP A 100 -8.50 -13.90 6.49
CA ASP A 100 -9.65 -13.17 7.05
C ASP A 100 -9.92 -11.81 6.42
N TRP A 101 -9.49 -11.66 5.15
CA TRP A 101 -9.68 -10.42 4.40
C TRP A 101 -10.97 -10.35 3.60
N GLN A 102 -11.94 -11.27 3.78
CA GLN A 102 -13.19 -11.32 2.99
C GLN A 102 -13.93 -9.98 2.98
N ASP A 103 -13.97 -9.31 4.12
CA ASP A 103 -14.68 -8.05 4.34
C ASP A 103 -13.81 -6.80 4.12
N VAL A 104 -12.51 -6.97 3.86
CA VAL A 104 -11.64 -5.85 3.50
C VAL A 104 -12.00 -5.36 2.11
N ARG A 105 -12.52 -4.13 2.03
CA ARG A 105 -12.95 -3.52 0.77
C ARG A 105 -11.81 -2.87 0.02
N GLN A 106 -10.87 -2.28 0.74
CA GLN A 106 -9.73 -1.54 0.22
C GLN A 106 -8.58 -1.61 1.21
N ALA A 107 -7.37 -1.63 0.69
CA ALA A 107 -6.16 -1.54 1.49
C ALA A 107 -5.07 -0.76 0.76
N THR A 108 -4.09 -0.29 1.50
CA THR A 108 -2.91 0.40 0.99
C THR A 108 -1.78 0.28 2.01
N GLN A 109 -0.58 0.04 1.55
CA GLN A 109 0.61 -0.06 2.38
C GLN A 109 1.03 1.30 2.93
N ALA A 110 1.70 1.31 4.08
CA ALA A 110 2.16 2.51 4.76
C ALA A 110 3.57 2.31 5.31
N ASP A 111 4.43 3.29 5.03
CA ASP A 111 5.76 3.47 5.59
C ASP A 111 5.66 4.58 6.65
N HIS A 112 6.03 4.29 7.89
CA HIS A 112 5.86 5.20 9.01
C HIS A 112 7.15 5.85 9.48
N ASP A 113 8.31 5.27 9.14
CA ASP A 113 9.61 5.77 9.54
C ASP A 113 10.45 6.33 8.37
N SER A 114 9.86 6.30 7.15
CA SER A 114 10.47 6.81 5.91
C SER A 114 11.73 6.08 5.48
N ASP A 115 11.82 4.79 5.83
CA ASP A 115 12.96 3.97 5.40
C ASP A 115 12.79 3.42 3.97
N GLY A 116 11.59 3.61 3.38
CA GLY A 116 11.20 3.20 2.04
C GLY A 116 10.67 1.77 1.98
N LEU A 117 10.42 1.14 3.13
CA LEU A 117 9.73 -0.14 3.27
C LEU A 117 8.42 0.09 4.00
N ALA A 118 7.38 -0.64 3.66
CA ALA A 118 6.13 -0.54 4.41
C ALA A 118 6.25 -1.24 5.76
N ASP A 119 5.69 -0.63 6.81
CA ASP A 119 5.56 -1.19 8.16
C ASP A 119 4.25 -1.95 8.37
N GLY A 120 3.33 -1.83 7.43
CA GLY A 120 2.00 -2.40 7.50
C GLY A 120 1.08 -1.84 6.43
N ALA A 121 -0.23 -1.96 6.66
CA ALA A 121 -1.24 -1.45 5.73
C ALA A 121 -2.45 -0.87 6.46
N TRP A 122 -3.05 0.17 5.90
CA TRP A 122 -4.41 0.57 6.24
C TRP A 122 -5.39 -0.28 5.45
N ALA A 123 -6.40 -0.81 6.15
CA ALA A 123 -7.45 -1.64 5.59
C ALA A 123 -8.84 -1.11 5.99
N ALA A 124 -9.70 -0.87 5.01
CA ALA A 124 -11.09 -0.48 5.23
C ALA A 124 -11.97 -1.74 5.30
N VAL A 125 -12.50 -2.01 6.49
CA VAL A 125 -13.35 -3.18 6.80
C VAL A 125 -14.72 -2.69 7.27
N GLY A 126 -15.78 -3.04 6.57
CA GLY A 126 -17.12 -2.56 6.94
C GLY A 126 -17.18 -1.04 7.10
N ASN A 127 -17.48 -0.58 8.31
CA ASN A 127 -17.54 0.85 8.69
C ASN A 127 -16.22 1.38 9.30
N GLN A 128 -15.19 0.56 9.37
CA GLN A 128 -13.97 0.85 10.12
C GLN A 128 -12.77 0.99 9.18
N LEU A 129 -11.78 1.76 9.63
CA LEU A 129 -10.41 1.70 9.16
C LEU A 129 -9.56 1.07 10.24
N HIS A 130 -8.81 0.06 9.87
CA HIS A 130 -7.79 -0.56 10.69
C HIS A 130 -6.42 -0.26 10.11
N TYR A 131 -5.42 -0.16 10.97
CA TYR A 131 -4.03 -0.31 10.60
C TYR A 131 -3.57 -1.71 11.01
N LEU A 132 -2.98 -2.43 10.08
CA LEU A 132 -2.43 -3.75 10.27
C LEU A 132 -0.91 -3.63 10.22
N PRO A 133 -0.23 -3.47 11.37
CA PRO A 133 1.23 -3.56 11.40
C PRO A 133 1.62 -4.96 10.92
N PHE A 134 2.75 -5.09 10.25
CA PHE A 134 3.24 -6.42 9.91
C PHE A 134 3.55 -7.21 11.18
N ASP A 135 3.15 -8.50 11.18
CA ASP A 135 3.44 -9.46 12.25
C ASP A 135 2.93 -9.05 13.65
N SER A 136 1.91 -8.20 13.71
CA SER A 136 1.30 -7.71 14.96
C SER A 136 -0.23 -7.64 14.87
N ASP A 137 -0.87 -7.41 16.02
CA ASP A 137 -2.31 -7.25 16.09
C ASP A 137 -2.77 -5.95 15.41
N SER A 138 -3.95 -6.00 14.78
CA SER A 138 -4.55 -4.85 14.12
C SER A 138 -4.94 -3.75 15.10
N ILE A 139 -4.82 -2.51 14.67
CA ILE A 139 -5.15 -1.29 15.43
C ILE A 139 -6.38 -0.64 14.80
N LEU A 140 -7.46 -0.44 15.57
CA LEU A 140 -8.59 0.37 15.10
C LEU A 140 -8.16 1.83 14.98
N VAL A 141 -8.21 2.39 13.77
CA VAL A 141 -7.91 3.80 13.48
C VAL A 141 -9.14 4.67 13.67
N GLY A 142 -10.31 4.18 13.23
CA GLY A 142 -11.55 4.92 13.41
C GLY A 142 -12.77 4.28 12.76
N ASN A 143 -13.94 4.85 13.07
CA ASN A 143 -15.24 4.48 12.51
C ASN A 143 -15.70 5.51 11.46
N GLY A 144 -16.75 5.18 10.69
CA GLY A 144 -17.31 6.08 9.67
C GLY A 144 -16.63 5.98 8.31
N TRP A 145 -15.81 4.96 8.07
CA TRP A 145 -15.03 4.81 6.83
C TRP A 145 -15.83 4.20 5.67
N ASN A 146 -17.05 3.75 5.90
CA ASN A 146 -17.95 3.28 4.84
C ASN A 146 -18.37 4.36 3.84
N ILE A 147 -18.19 5.65 4.18
CA ILE A 147 -18.45 6.77 3.26
C ILE A 147 -17.42 6.86 2.13
N TYR A 148 -16.24 6.24 2.30
CA TYR A 148 -15.17 6.29 1.31
C TYR A 148 -15.24 5.10 0.35
N ASN A 149 -15.17 5.42 -0.95
CA ASN A 149 -15.14 4.44 -2.04
C ASN A 149 -13.73 4.25 -2.64
N ARG A 150 -12.73 4.99 -2.16
CA ARG A 150 -11.31 4.81 -2.47
C ARG A 150 -10.46 5.26 -1.28
N VAL A 151 -9.51 4.40 -0.90
CA VAL A 151 -8.39 4.79 -0.02
C VAL A 151 -7.09 4.41 -0.69
N THR A 152 -6.04 5.23 -0.56
CA THR A 152 -4.70 4.96 -1.08
C THR A 152 -3.68 5.83 -0.36
N SER A 153 -2.50 5.28 -0.07
CA SER A 153 -1.33 6.04 0.35
C SER A 153 -0.37 6.17 -0.83
N ALA A 154 0.01 7.39 -1.12
CA ALA A 154 1.01 7.67 -2.14
C ALA A 154 2.39 7.94 -1.54
N GLY A 155 2.49 7.95 -0.22
CA GLY A 155 3.65 8.40 0.53
C GLY A 155 3.33 9.62 1.37
N ASN A 156 4.34 10.40 1.69
CA ASN A 156 4.24 11.65 2.46
C ASN A 156 3.83 12.83 1.57
N LEU A 157 2.54 13.10 1.48
CA LEU A 157 1.99 14.23 0.72
C LEU A 157 1.95 15.54 1.51
N GLY A 158 2.03 15.45 2.83
CA GLY A 158 1.91 16.58 3.74
C GLY A 158 3.23 17.20 4.20
N GLY A 159 4.35 16.49 4.00
CA GLY A 159 5.69 16.94 4.33
C GLY A 159 6.15 16.64 5.77
N ALA A 160 5.48 15.72 6.50
CA ALA A 160 5.79 15.41 7.90
C ALA A 160 6.66 14.15 8.13
N GLY A 161 7.04 13.41 7.10
CA GLY A 161 7.83 12.18 7.16
C GLY A 161 6.99 10.94 6.88
N ALA A 162 6.14 10.52 7.80
CA ALA A 162 5.31 9.32 7.63
C ALA A 162 4.34 9.42 6.46
N ASP A 163 3.97 8.27 5.93
CA ASP A 163 2.95 8.14 4.89
C ASP A 163 1.61 8.74 5.30
N ASP A 164 0.95 9.38 4.35
CA ASP A 164 -0.37 9.96 4.46
C ASP A 164 -1.43 9.10 3.76
N LEU A 165 -2.69 9.30 4.09
CA LEU A 165 -3.80 8.56 3.48
C LEU A 165 -4.74 9.50 2.72
N LEU A 166 -4.93 9.21 1.45
CA LEU A 166 -5.97 9.81 0.62
C LEU A 166 -7.25 8.98 0.70
N ALA A 167 -8.39 9.64 0.86
CA ALA A 167 -9.70 8.99 0.88
C ALA A 167 -10.70 9.77 0.04
N ARG A 168 -11.37 9.10 -0.93
CA ARG A 168 -12.41 9.71 -1.74
C ARG A 168 -13.78 9.28 -1.24
N ASP A 169 -14.64 10.24 -0.93
CA ASP A 169 -16.03 9.94 -0.53
C ASP A 169 -16.98 9.71 -1.72
N GLY A 170 -18.21 9.29 -1.41
CA GLY A 170 -19.24 8.99 -2.42
C GLY A 170 -19.68 10.20 -3.25
N SER A 171 -19.50 11.43 -2.76
CA SER A 171 -19.79 12.67 -3.49
C SER A 171 -18.63 13.12 -4.40
N GLY A 172 -17.51 12.40 -4.37
CA GLY A 172 -16.32 12.71 -5.18
C GLY A 172 -15.44 13.77 -4.60
N VAL A 173 -15.51 14.01 -3.30
CA VAL A 173 -14.51 14.82 -2.60
C VAL A 173 -13.35 13.93 -2.23
N LEU A 174 -12.13 14.36 -2.58
CA LEU A 174 -10.89 13.75 -2.10
C LEU A 174 -10.44 14.45 -0.83
N TRP A 175 -10.09 13.65 0.16
CA TRP A 175 -9.63 14.05 1.49
C TRP A 175 -8.24 13.52 1.73
N LEU A 176 -7.41 14.29 2.43
CA LEU A 176 -6.09 13.91 2.91
C LEU A 176 -6.11 13.79 4.43
N TYR A 177 -5.57 12.69 4.94
CA TYR A 177 -5.29 12.47 6.35
C TYR A 177 -3.78 12.34 6.52
N LEU A 178 -3.19 13.12 7.43
CA LEU A 178 -1.76 13.02 7.71
C LEU A 178 -1.48 11.86 8.67
N GLY A 179 -0.43 11.11 8.43
CA GLY A 179 0.01 10.03 9.28
C GLY A 179 0.83 10.52 10.48
N TYR A 180 0.66 9.84 11.63
CA TYR A 180 1.46 10.10 12.82
C TYR A 180 2.69 9.17 12.95
N GLY A 181 2.96 8.32 11.94
CA GLY A 181 4.05 7.34 12.02
C GLY A 181 3.78 6.16 12.98
N ASN A 182 2.52 5.88 13.27
CA ASN A 182 2.11 4.79 14.18
C ASN A 182 0.75 4.17 13.79
N GLY A 183 0.38 4.27 12.52
CA GLY A 183 -0.89 3.81 11.98
C GLY A 183 -2.07 4.75 12.20
N LYS A 184 -1.99 5.69 13.14
CA LYS A 184 -3.03 6.69 13.41
C LYS A 184 -2.95 7.86 12.44
N LEU A 185 -4.10 8.52 12.26
CA LEU A 185 -4.30 9.60 11.29
C LEU A 185 -4.85 10.86 11.98
N THR A 186 -4.52 12.02 11.42
CA THR A 186 -5.08 13.32 11.84
C THR A 186 -6.56 13.44 11.45
N GLN A 187 -7.17 14.58 11.76
CA GLN A 187 -8.40 15.00 11.09
C GLN A 187 -8.16 15.17 9.58
N ARG A 188 -9.22 15.02 8.77
CA ARG A 188 -9.13 15.14 7.32
C ARG A 188 -9.00 16.59 6.83
N TYR A 189 -8.24 16.77 5.77
CA TYR A 189 -8.12 18.01 5.01
C TYR A 189 -8.72 17.83 3.63
N LYS A 190 -9.50 18.81 3.15
CA LYS A 190 -10.11 18.73 1.82
C LYS A 190 -9.06 19.01 0.74
N VAL A 191 -8.84 18.04 -0.14
CA VAL A 191 -7.99 18.21 -1.34
C VAL A 191 -8.78 18.88 -2.47
N GLY A 192 -10.00 18.39 -2.76
CA GLY A 192 -10.82 18.94 -3.82
C GLY A 192 -12.04 18.09 -4.13
N SER A 193 -12.91 18.59 -5.01
CA SER A 193 -14.11 17.90 -5.49
C SER A 193 -13.94 17.44 -6.94
N GLY A 194 -14.88 16.61 -7.45
CA GLY A 194 -14.88 16.13 -8.84
C GLY A 194 -14.03 14.87 -9.07
N TRP A 195 -13.52 14.25 -8.04
CA TRP A 195 -12.67 13.06 -8.15
C TRP A 195 -13.43 11.78 -8.54
N ASN A 196 -14.77 11.81 -8.62
CA ASN A 196 -15.57 10.72 -9.18
C ASN A 196 -15.35 10.52 -10.69
N THR A 197 -14.70 11.49 -11.36
CA THR A 197 -14.23 11.35 -12.75
C THR A 197 -13.22 10.21 -12.88
N TYR A 198 -12.49 9.90 -11.81
CA TYR A 198 -11.42 8.88 -11.83
C TYR A 198 -11.92 7.52 -11.33
N THR A 199 -11.63 6.50 -12.11
CA THR A 199 -11.89 5.09 -11.76
C THR A 199 -10.79 4.49 -10.90
N HIS A 200 -9.55 5.01 -11.04
CA HIS A 200 -8.38 4.60 -10.26
C HIS A 200 -7.61 5.84 -9.82
N ILE A 201 -7.11 5.81 -8.59
CA ILE A 201 -6.19 6.79 -8.01
C ILE A 201 -5.15 5.95 -7.28
N THR A 202 -3.87 6.14 -7.58
CA THR A 202 -2.77 5.41 -6.96
C THR A 202 -1.47 6.20 -7.05
N GLY A 203 -0.53 5.89 -6.21
CA GLY A 203 0.84 6.39 -6.15
C GLY A 203 1.60 5.64 -5.06
N LYS A 204 2.92 5.68 -5.08
CA LYS A 204 3.79 5.23 -3.99
C LYS A 204 5.20 5.76 -4.23
N GLY A 205 5.42 7.01 -3.83
CA GLY A 205 6.69 7.70 -4.01
C GLY A 205 6.72 8.70 -5.18
N ASP A 206 7.91 9.22 -5.44
CA ASP A 206 8.19 10.24 -6.45
C ASP A 206 8.23 9.64 -7.86
N LEU A 207 7.30 10.04 -8.72
CA LEU A 207 7.23 9.65 -10.13
C LEU A 207 7.96 10.64 -11.05
N THR A 208 8.28 11.82 -10.55
CA THR A 208 8.74 12.96 -11.38
C THR A 208 10.18 13.38 -11.12
N GLY A 209 10.82 12.82 -10.07
CA GLY A 209 12.20 13.11 -9.70
C GLY A 209 12.38 14.47 -9.00
N ASP A 210 11.31 15.04 -8.44
CA ASP A 210 11.37 16.32 -7.73
C ASP A 210 11.44 16.18 -6.20
N GLY A 211 11.55 14.94 -5.69
CA GLY A 211 11.68 14.62 -4.28
C GLY A 211 10.35 14.68 -3.52
N LYS A 212 9.20 14.64 -4.21
CA LYS A 212 7.87 14.67 -3.61
C LYS A 212 7.01 13.54 -4.17
N ASP A 213 6.21 12.97 -3.29
CA ASP A 213 5.36 11.85 -3.66
C ASP A 213 4.18 12.29 -4.53
N ASP A 214 3.97 11.55 -5.60
CA ASP A 214 3.01 11.86 -6.67
C ASP A 214 1.89 10.83 -6.74
N ILE A 215 0.79 11.18 -7.42
CA ILE A 215 -0.24 10.22 -7.78
C ILE A 215 -0.51 10.23 -9.29
N VAL A 216 -0.98 9.09 -9.77
CA VAL A 216 -1.66 9.01 -11.06
C VAL A 216 -3.13 8.70 -10.86
N ALA A 217 -3.96 9.24 -11.74
CA ALA A 217 -5.40 9.03 -11.74
C ALA A 217 -5.89 8.66 -13.14
N LYS A 218 -6.59 7.51 -13.28
CA LYS A 218 -7.20 7.07 -14.53
C LYS A 218 -8.64 7.52 -14.57
N ASP A 219 -9.04 8.27 -15.59
CA ASP A 219 -10.42 8.68 -15.77
C ASP A 219 -11.29 7.61 -16.48
N GLY A 220 -12.60 7.87 -16.54
CA GLY A 220 -13.57 6.96 -17.18
C GLY A 220 -13.36 6.79 -18.69
N SER A 221 -12.70 7.74 -19.35
CA SER A 221 -12.36 7.69 -20.78
C SER A 221 -11.08 6.89 -21.04
N GLY A 222 -10.37 6.47 -19.97
CA GLY A 222 -9.11 5.73 -20.08
C GLY A 222 -7.92 6.64 -20.33
N VAL A 223 -7.98 7.89 -19.94
CA VAL A 223 -6.81 8.76 -19.88
C VAL A 223 -6.20 8.66 -18.50
N LEU A 224 -4.87 8.49 -18.47
CA LEU A 224 -4.08 8.58 -17.24
C LEU A 224 -3.58 10.01 -17.07
N TRP A 225 -3.73 10.53 -15.87
CA TRP A 225 -3.33 11.86 -15.45
C TRP A 225 -2.33 11.77 -14.32
N LEU A 226 -1.28 12.56 -14.36
CA LEU A 226 -0.30 12.74 -13.28
C LEU A 226 -0.65 13.99 -12.48
N TYR A 227 -0.63 13.86 -11.16
CA TYR A 227 -0.72 14.94 -10.20
C TYR A 227 0.58 14.98 -9.39
N LYS A 228 1.38 16.01 -9.62
CA LYS A 228 2.63 16.21 -8.88
C LYS A 228 2.34 16.65 -7.47
N GLY A 229 2.99 16.00 -6.50
CA GLY A 229 2.95 16.42 -5.11
C GLY A 229 3.59 17.77 -4.88
N THR A 230 3.20 18.43 -3.80
CA THR A 230 3.80 19.72 -3.38
C THR A 230 4.54 19.62 -2.05
N GLY A 231 4.30 18.52 -1.27
CA GLY A 231 4.73 18.40 0.12
C GLY A 231 4.00 19.33 1.07
N ASN A 232 2.87 19.89 0.67
CA ASN A 232 2.07 20.81 1.47
C ASN A 232 0.64 20.31 1.60
N TYR A 233 0.25 19.85 2.79
CA TYR A 233 -1.08 19.28 3.04
C TYR A 233 -2.26 20.23 2.71
N LYS A 234 -2.04 21.56 2.68
CA LYS A 234 -3.09 22.54 2.32
C LYS A 234 -3.37 22.61 0.82
N ALA A 235 -2.41 22.20 0.02
CA ALA A 235 -2.50 22.15 -1.43
C ALA A 235 -1.63 21.00 -1.94
N PRO A 236 -1.99 19.72 -1.67
CA PRO A 236 -1.06 18.60 -1.82
C PRO A 236 -0.66 18.31 -3.26
N PHE A 237 -1.41 18.81 -4.25
CA PHE A 237 -1.13 18.55 -5.66
C PHE A 237 -1.08 19.83 -6.50
N GLN A 238 -0.21 19.82 -7.50
CA GLN A 238 -0.22 20.76 -8.59
C GLN A 238 -1.34 20.44 -9.61
N SER A 239 -1.54 21.32 -10.60
CA SER A 239 -2.44 21.04 -11.73
C SER A 239 -1.99 19.78 -12.46
N ARG A 240 -2.96 18.92 -12.79
CA ARG A 240 -2.70 17.64 -13.47
C ARG A 240 -2.10 17.83 -14.85
N THR A 241 -1.25 16.89 -15.24
CA THR A 241 -0.73 16.75 -16.59
C THR A 241 -1.21 15.43 -17.21
N ARG A 242 -1.42 15.43 -18.53
CA ARG A 242 -1.87 14.25 -19.25
C ARG A 242 -0.68 13.31 -19.51
N VAL A 243 -0.77 12.06 -19.03
CA VAL A 243 0.23 11.01 -19.31
C VAL A 243 -0.06 10.33 -20.64
N GLY A 244 -1.29 9.86 -20.85
CA GLY A 244 -1.66 9.18 -22.09
C GLY A 244 -3.05 8.57 -22.04
N GLY A 245 -3.53 8.08 -23.19
CA GLY A 245 -4.81 7.36 -23.33
C GLY A 245 -4.62 5.84 -23.45
N GLY A 246 -5.74 5.12 -23.60
CA GLY A 246 -5.76 3.67 -23.80
C GLY A 246 -5.77 2.84 -22.50
N TRP A 247 -5.83 3.48 -21.35
CA TRP A 247 -5.78 2.81 -20.04
C TRP A 247 -7.07 2.02 -19.69
N ASN A 248 -8.12 2.11 -20.50
CA ASN A 248 -9.32 1.25 -20.38
C ASN A 248 -9.05 -0.23 -20.72
N THR A 249 -7.87 -0.55 -21.25
CA THR A 249 -7.35 -1.91 -21.35
C THR A 249 -7.20 -2.56 -19.97
N TYR A 250 -6.95 -1.76 -18.92
CA TYR A 250 -6.69 -2.24 -17.58
C TYR A 250 -7.89 -2.13 -16.67
N ASN A 251 -8.16 -3.20 -15.92
CA ASN A 251 -9.18 -3.26 -14.88
C ASN A 251 -8.63 -2.96 -13.48
N ASN A 252 -7.30 -2.95 -13.30
CA ASN A 252 -6.64 -2.48 -12.09
C ASN A 252 -5.33 -1.77 -12.44
N VAL A 253 -5.01 -0.73 -11.64
CA VAL A 253 -3.77 0.03 -11.71
C VAL A 253 -3.36 0.33 -10.28
N VAL A 254 -2.14 -0.04 -9.91
CA VAL A 254 -1.59 0.09 -8.56
C VAL A 254 -0.10 0.45 -8.63
N SER A 255 0.39 1.24 -7.68
CA SER A 255 1.81 1.46 -7.44
C SER A 255 2.14 0.93 -6.05
N VAL A 256 3.24 0.19 -5.96
CA VAL A 256 3.80 -0.31 -4.71
C VAL A 256 5.25 0.15 -4.52
N GLY A 257 5.71 1.06 -5.37
CA GLY A 257 7.06 1.58 -5.37
C GLY A 257 7.89 1.10 -6.55
N ASP A 258 9.16 0.90 -6.34
CA ASP A 258 10.19 0.54 -7.32
C ASP A 258 10.29 -1.00 -7.44
N ILE A 259 9.78 -1.54 -8.53
CA ILE A 259 9.72 -3.00 -8.77
C ILE A 259 11.03 -3.53 -9.40
N ASP A 260 11.72 -2.69 -10.20
CA ASP A 260 12.96 -3.11 -10.84
C ASP A 260 14.23 -2.58 -10.13
N ILE A 261 14.04 -1.93 -8.99
CA ILE A 261 15.10 -1.46 -8.09
C ILE A 261 16.07 -0.51 -8.82
N ASP A 262 15.53 0.30 -9.75
CA ASP A 262 16.32 1.33 -10.48
C ASP A 262 16.32 2.70 -9.78
N GLY A 263 15.66 2.82 -8.63
CA GLY A 263 15.55 4.03 -7.82
C GLY A 263 14.39 4.93 -8.20
N VAL A 264 13.49 4.48 -9.06
CA VAL A 264 12.32 5.25 -9.52
C VAL A 264 11.04 4.46 -9.29
N THR A 265 10.02 5.13 -8.81
CA THR A 265 8.69 4.52 -8.59
C THR A 265 8.05 4.05 -9.88
N ASP A 266 7.50 2.85 -9.86
CA ASP A 266 6.86 2.15 -10.97
C ASP A 266 5.34 2.11 -10.86
N LEU A 267 4.69 1.64 -11.94
CA LEU A 267 3.26 1.40 -12.00
C LEU A 267 2.96 -0.01 -12.52
N VAL A 268 2.12 -0.74 -11.78
CA VAL A 268 1.66 -2.07 -12.16
C VAL A 268 0.22 -1.96 -12.68
N ALA A 269 -0.06 -2.61 -13.81
CA ALA A 269 -1.39 -2.62 -14.41
C ALA A 269 -1.83 -4.02 -14.77
N ARG A 270 -3.04 -4.41 -14.34
CA ARG A 270 -3.68 -5.69 -14.72
C ARG A 270 -4.67 -5.46 -15.85
N ASP A 271 -4.53 -6.19 -16.95
CA ASP A 271 -5.49 -6.12 -18.05
C ASP A 271 -6.77 -6.94 -17.76
N LYS A 272 -7.77 -6.80 -18.63
CA LYS A 272 -9.06 -7.50 -18.53
C LYS A 272 -8.94 -9.01 -18.63
N ASN A 273 -7.87 -9.53 -19.25
CA ASN A 273 -7.58 -10.95 -19.37
C ASN A 273 -6.80 -11.52 -18.18
N GLY A 274 -6.43 -10.65 -17.21
CA GLY A 274 -5.67 -11.04 -16.04
C GLY A 274 -4.18 -11.17 -16.28
N ALA A 275 -3.63 -10.56 -17.32
CA ALA A 275 -2.20 -10.39 -17.48
C ALA A 275 -1.73 -9.14 -16.72
N LEU A 276 -0.53 -9.20 -16.14
CA LEU A 276 0.08 -8.14 -15.37
C LEU A 276 1.21 -7.49 -16.16
N TYR A 277 1.26 -6.18 -16.13
CA TYR A 277 2.25 -5.36 -16.83
C TYR A 277 2.90 -4.37 -15.86
N LEU A 278 4.22 -4.20 -16.01
CA LEU A 278 5.02 -3.18 -15.36
C LEU A 278 5.22 -2.01 -16.32
N TYR A 279 5.00 -0.82 -15.84
CA TYR A 279 5.40 0.45 -16.45
C TYR A 279 6.52 1.03 -15.60
N LYS A 280 7.77 0.85 -16.05
CA LYS A 280 8.94 1.37 -15.34
C LYS A 280 8.93 2.87 -15.33
N GLY A 281 9.17 3.45 -14.16
CA GLY A 281 9.30 4.89 -13.99
C GLY A 281 10.47 5.48 -14.76
N THR A 282 10.45 6.77 -14.98
CA THR A 282 11.56 7.51 -15.61
C THR A 282 12.11 8.62 -14.74
N GLY A 283 11.42 8.96 -13.64
CA GLY A 283 11.72 10.14 -12.84
C GLY A 283 11.49 11.46 -13.59
N SER A 284 10.61 11.48 -14.60
CA SER A 284 10.35 12.67 -15.41
C SER A 284 8.86 12.95 -15.58
N ALA A 285 8.42 14.14 -15.19
CA ALA A 285 7.03 14.56 -15.34
C ALA A 285 6.53 14.58 -16.80
N SER A 286 7.42 14.78 -17.78
CA SER A 286 7.05 14.85 -19.19
C SER A 286 6.75 13.49 -19.81
N THR A 287 7.43 12.45 -19.35
CA THR A 287 7.29 11.05 -19.81
C THR A 287 7.43 10.12 -18.62
N PRO A 288 6.47 10.08 -17.68
CA PRO A 288 6.69 9.44 -16.38
C PRO A 288 6.94 7.94 -16.45
N PHE A 289 6.57 7.28 -17.55
CA PHE A 289 6.71 5.83 -17.71
C PHE A 289 7.34 5.43 -19.05
N LYS A 290 8.18 4.38 -19.00
CA LYS A 290 8.66 3.65 -20.19
C LYS A 290 7.55 2.77 -20.79
N SER A 291 7.79 2.18 -21.94
CA SER A 291 6.90 1.18 -22.54
C SER A 291 6.71 0.00 -21.58
N ARG A 292 5.47 -0.51 -21.52
CA ARG A 292 5.12 -1.61 -20.62
C ARG A 292 5.87 -2.90 -20.91
N VAL A 293 6.18 -3.64 -19.85
CA VAL A 293 6.72 -5.00 -19.90
C VAL A 293 5.69 -5.94 -19.26
N LYS A 294 5.44 -7.11 -19.88
CA LYS A 294 4.56 -8.11 -19.26
C LYS A 294 5.33 -8.85 -18.17
N ILE A 295 4.83 -8.81 -16.93
CA ILE A 295 5.41 -9.46 -15.75
C ILE A 295 4.58 -10.62 -15.22
N GLY A 296 3.36 -10.83 -15.76
CA GLY A 296 2.49 -11.96 -15.44
C GLY A 296 1.64 -12.33 -16.64
N SER A 297 1.65 -13.61 -17.02
CA SER A 297 0.99 -14.06 -18.26
C SER A 297 -0.53 -14.15 -18.15
N GLY A 298 -1.07 -14.34 -16.93
CA GLY A 298 -2.51 -14.48 -16.68
C GLY A 298 -2.79 -14.92 -15.25
N GLY A 299 -4.08 -15.16 -14.94
CA GLY A 299 -4.51 -15.62 -13.61
C GLY A 299 -4.72 -14.53 -12.57
N TRP A 300 -4.29 -13.30 -12.81
CA TRP A 300 -4.39 -12.22 -11.82
C TRP A 300 -5.82 -11.74 -11.56
N ASN A 301 -6.80 -12.12 -12.39
CA ASN A 301 -8.23 -11.86 -12.14
C ASN A 301 -8.81 -12.73 -11.01
N THR A 302 -8.09 -13.71 -10.49
CA THR A 302 -8.45 -14.46 -9.28
C THR A 302 -8.37 -13.60 -8.02
N TYR A 303 -7.60 -12.51 -8.06
CA TYR A 303 -7.48 -11.56 -6.98
C TYR A 303 -8.50 -10.43 -7.11
N ARG A 304 -9.31 -10.26 -6.07
CA ARG A 304 -10.32 -9.20 -5.99
C ARG A 304 -9.74 -7.84 -5.56
N LEU A 305 -8.62 -7.85 -4.83
CA LEU A 305 -7.90 -6.67 -4.37
C LEU A 305 -6.41 -6.84 -4.65
N MET A 306 -5.74 -5.77 -5.03
CA MET A 306 -4.28 -5.65 -5.15
C MET A 306 -3.86 -4.29 -4.60
N PHE A 307 -2.79 -4.25 -3.76
CA PHE A 307 -2.30 -3.06 -3.07
C PHE A 307 -0.83 -3.16 -2.73
#